data_bf1b8f389ba71643009caaae1b5fd185
#
_entry.id   bf1b8f389ba71643009caaae1b5fd185
#
_cell.length_a   1.000
_cell.length_b   1.000
_cell.length_c   1.000
_cell.angle_alpha   90.00
_cell.angle_beta   90.00
_cell.angle_gamma   90.00
#
_symmetry.space_group_name_H-M   'P 1'
#
loop_
_entity.id
_entity.type
_entity.pdbx_description
1 polymer ?
#
loop_
_entity_poly.entity_id
_entity_poly.type
_entity_poly.pdbx_seq_one_letter_code
_entity_poly.pdbx_strand_id
1 'polypeptide(L)'
;MPVTDLASEYDENQDDWKMIRDVLKGAKAIREGGTRYLPQLSGMSWGEYEAYKKRAQFFNASARTLNGLVGMIFRKEPEIILGDAESLRPQLETCTVDNQPFTVFARAIVREILSMGRVGALVDAPTNGGQPYFTTYTAESITNWRNVRNDAGKIIANQIVLKEVFLVDSDTGFGSEEVTVYRELFLTDSNSYAQRLWMPVKNRNNTVGYQPSDIVVPVISGAGAFYGEMPFICFGPMKTGMAVQRSPILDIAELNVLHFQRSAQLAHGQFYTATPTYWAIPPNTGDIPEYQVGPNTVWLVDQPNSCGILEYRGEGLRYLESACSQLENQMAGLGARLVADRKNTAGESSQVAEMRSKGESSLLYEIVDSAENGLTDLLKIWVRWNGRNPRNVEVKLNRDFVDAAMEYRTWLQLDRAHAQGNIDDETYYRTLFEGEMLPASYTHQDVKNLI
;
A
#
# COMPACT_ATOMS: atom_id res chain seq x y z
N MET A 1 -11.70 30.13 0.73
CA MET A 1 -10.83 29.24 -0.06
C MET A 1 -11.73 28.32 -0.87
N PRO A 2 -11.44 28.07 -2.16
CA PRO A 2 -12.18 27.08 -2.95
C PRO A 2 -12.08 25.70 -2.32
N VAL A 3 -13.10 24.84 -2.53
CA VAL A 3 -13.08 23.45 -2.04
C VAL A 3 -11.97 22.61 -2.67
N THR A 4 -11.41 23.09 -3.77
CA THR A 4 -10.30 22.47 -4.51
C THR A 4 -8.91 22.78 -3.95
N ASP A 5 -8.83 23.68 -2.94
CA ASP A 5 -7.54 24.00 -2.35
C ASP A 5 -6.99 22.79 -1.60
N LEU A 6 -5.68 22.53 -1.79
CA LEU A 6 -4.99 21.42 -1.18
C LEU A 6 -4.34 21.85 0.14
N ALA A 7 -4.28 20.94 1.09
CA ALA A 7 -3.44 21.13 2.26
C ALA A 7 -1.94 21.06 1.86
N SER A 8 -1.05 21.83 2.52
CA SER A 8 0.38 21.83 2.20
C SER A 8 1.00 20.44 2.31
N GLU A 9 0.68 19.71 3.39
CA GLU A 9 1.15 18.34 3.59
C GLU A 9 0.68 17.38 2.48
N TYR A 10 -0.52 17.62 1.90
CA TYR A 10 -1.01 16.85 0.76
C TYR A 10 -0.16 17.14 -0.49
N ASP A 11 0.07 18.42 -0.78
CA ASP A 11 0.81 18.87 -1.97
C ASP A 11 2.26 18.35 -1.95
N GLU A 12 2.90 18.34 -0.79
CA GLU A 12 4.26 17.83 -0.59
C GLU A 12 4.38 16.31 -0.82
N ASN A 13 3.32 15.53 -0.57
CA ASN A 13 3.38 14.06 -0.60
C ASN A 13 2.70 13.42 -1.83
N GLN A 14 1.97 14.17 -2.64
CA GLN A 14 1.20 13.61 -3.77
C GLN A 14 2.05 12.89 -4.82
N ASP A 15 3.28 13.35 -5.07
CA ASP A 15 4.19 12.73 -6.03
C ASP A 15 4.72 11.38 -5.51
N ASP A 16 5.00 11.27 -4.22
CA ASP A 16 5.42 10.02 -3.58
C ASP A 16 4.29 8.99 -3.62
N TRP A 17 3.06 9.40 -3.27
CA TRP A 17 1.90 8.51 -3.37
C TRP A 17 1.67 8.03 -4.80
N LYS A 18 1.79 8.92 -5.78
CA LYS A 18 1.67 8.53 -7.19
C LYS A 18 2.74 7.53 -7.60
N MET A 19 3.98 7.74 -7.21
CA MET A 19 5.08 6.82 -7.49
C MET A 19 4.82 5.45 -6.87
N ILE A 20 4.46 5.41 -5.58
CA ILE A 20 4.15 4.16 -4.88
C ILE A 20 2.98 3.43 -5.56
N ARG A 21 1.89 4.12 -5.91
CA ARG A 21 0.76 3.52 -6.65
C ARG A 21 1.20 2.89 -7.95
N ASP A 22 2.00 3.61 -8.76
CA ASP A 22 2.46 3.12 -10.06
C ASP A 22 3.41 1.92 -9.90
N VAL A 23 4.31 1.96 -8.91
CA VAL A 23 5.18 0.82 -8.54
C VAL A 23 4.34 -0.40 -8.14
N LEU A 24 3.34 -0.23 -7.27
CA LEU A 24 2.49 -1.32 -6.82
C LEU A 24 1.61 -1.90 -7.94
N LYS A 25 1.12 -1.05 -8.87
CA LYS A 25 0.40 -1.50 -10.08
C LYS A 25 1.31 -2.28 -11.03
N GLY A 26 2.62 -2.06 -10.98
CA GLY A 26 3.62 -2.87 -11.66
C GLY A 26 4.02 -2.37 -13.04
N ALA A 27 4.58 -3.27 -13.85
CA ALA A 27 5.29 -2.95 -15.09
C ALA A 27 4.51 -2.09 -16.09
N LYS A 28 3.19 -2.27 -16.19
CA LYS A 28 2.36 -1.48 -17.11
C LYS A 28 2.34 -0.01 -16.69
N ALA A 29 1.98 0.28 -15.43
CA ALA A 29 1.90 1.64 -14.91
C ALA A 29 3.26 2.37 -14.94
N ILE A 30 4.35 1.66 -14.61
CA ILE A 30 5.71 2.21 -14.66
C ILE A 30 6.10 2.58 -16.10
N ARG A 31 5.76 1.75 -17.08
CA ARG A 31 6.03 2.08 -18.52
C ARG A 31 5.15 3.22 -19.01
N GLU A 32 3.90 3.28 -18.61
CA GLU A 32 2.97 4.37 -18.92
C GLU A 32 3.42 5.71 -18.30
N GLY A 33 4.07 5.68 -17.15
CA GLY A 33 4.70 6.83 -16.50
C GLY A 33 5.84 7.47 -17.33
N GLY A 34 6.39 6.74 -18.33
CA GLY A 34 7.33 7.24 -19.32
C GLY A 34 8.55 7.92 -18.70
N THR A 35 8.82 9.15 -19.11
CA THR A 35 10.01 9.92 -18.68
C THR A 35 10.02 10.25 -17.19
N ARG A 36 8.90 10.16 -16.49
CA ARG A 36 8.86 10.30 -15.02
C ARG A 36 9.72 9.23 -14.33
N TYR A 37 9.68 7.97 -14.79
CA TYR A 37 10.39 6.85 -14.18
C TYR A 37 11.59 6.38 -14.98
N LEU A 38 11.61 6.61 -16.29
CA LEU A 38 12.71 6.26 -17.19
C LEU A 38 13.10 7.46 -18.03
N PRO A 39 14.06 8.29 -17.59
CA PRO A 39 14.53 9.43 -18.38
C PRO A 39 15.04 9.00 -19.77
N GLN A 40 14.72 9.79 -20.80
CA GLN A 40 15.24 9.60 -22.15
C GLN A 40 16.74 9.89 -22.16
N LEU A 41 17.52 9.02 -22.78
CA LEU A 41 18.97 9.24 -22.93
C LEU A 41 19.23 10.35 -23.96
N SER A 42 20.30 11.11 -23.72
CA SER A 42 20.70 12.19 -24.64
C SER A 42 20.97 11.65 -26.05
N GLY A 43 20.43 12.31 -27.05
CA GLY A 43 20.58 11.93 -28.46
C GLY A 43 19.66 10.81 -28.94
N MET A 44 18.85 10.22 -28.07
CA MET A 44 17.89 9.18 -28.43
C MET A 44 16.64 9.79 -29.09
N SER A 45 16.24 9.27 -30.23
CA SER A 45 14.96 9.62 -30.87
C SER A 45 13.77 9.04 -30.07
N TRP A 46 12.56 9.56 -30.29
CA TRP A 46 11.36 9.06 -29.64
C TRP A 46 11.07 7.59 -29.93
N GLY A 47 11.31 7.15 -31.19
CA GLY A 47 11.16 5.73 -31.55
C GLY A 47 12.13 4.80 -30.83
N GLU A 48 13.38 5.24 -30.68
CA GLU A 48 14.39 4.51 -29.90
C GLU A 48 14.05 4.49 -28.42
N TYR A 49 13.51 5.59 -27.87
CA TYR A 49 13.04 5.64 -26.49
C TYR A 49 11.89 4.66 -26.23
N GLU A 50 10.92 4.56 -27.13
CA GLU A 50 9.85 3.58 -27.00
C GLU A 50 10.39 2.13 -27.04
N ALA A 51 11.38 1.86 -27.89
CA ALA A 51 12.04 0.57 -27.93
C ALA A 51 12.88 0.30 -26.67
N TYR A 52 13.55 1.32 -26.13
CA TYR A 52 14.29 1.27 -24.86
C TYR A 52 13.36 0.94 -23.69
N LYS A 53 12.26 1.66 -23.57
CA LYS A 53 11.23 1.46 -22.55
C LYS A 53 10.59 0.06 -22.60
N LYS A 54 10.34 -0.48 -23.80
CA LYS A 54 9.79 -1.83 -23.98
C LYS A 54 10.75 -2.94 -23.56
N ARG A 55 12.06 -2.74 -23.73
CA ARG A 55 13.09 -3.72 -23.30
C ARG A 55 13.31 -3.73 -21.80
N ALA A 56 13.01 -2.62 -21.10
CA ALA A 56 13.20 -2.50 -19.66
C ALA A 56 12.35 -3.52 -18.89
N GLN A 57 12.97 -4.20 -17.94
CA GLN A 57 12.31 -5.17 -17.06
C GLN A 57 12.01 -4.51 -15.71
N PHE A 58 10.79 -4.67 -15.23
CA PHE A 58 10.39 -4.19 -13.91
C PHE A 58 10.22 -5.37 -12.95
N PHE A 59 11.09 -5.40 -11.95
CA PHE A 59 11.06 -6.39 -10.87
C PHE A 59 10.26 -5.82 -9.69
N ASN A 60 9.00 -6.25 -9.51
CA ASN A 60 8.11 -5.68 -8.51
C ASN A 60 8.39 -6.23 -7.10
N ALA A 61 9.47 -5.79 -6.47
CA ALA A 61 9.82 -6.14 -5.10
C ALA A 61 8.87 -5.50 -4.09
N SER A 62 8.49 -4.23 -4.31
CA SER A 62 7.62 -3.46 -3.39
C SER A 62 6.26 -4.12 -3.18
N ALA A 63 5.61 -4.59 -4.26
CA ALA A 63 4.32 -5.27 -4.12
C ALA A 63 4.45 -6.62 -3.41
N ARG A 64 5.54 -7.36 -3.63
CA ARG A 64 5.80 -8.62 -2.92
C ARG A 64 5.99 -8.39 -1.43
N THR A 65 6.79 -7.39 -1.06
CA THR A 65 7.00 -6.99 0.34
C THR A 65 5.68 -6.59 0.99
N LEU A 66 4.91 -5.70 0.36
CA LEU A 66 3.60 -5.26 0.88
C LEU A 66 2.66 -6.46 1.10
N ASN A 67 2.57 -7.37 0.13
CA ASN A 67 1.72 -8.55 0.23
C ASN A 67 2.18 -9.48 1.37
N GLY A 68 3.49 -9.64 1.56
CA GLY A 68 4.06 -10.40 2.66
C GLY A 68 3.70 -9.81 4.01
N LEU A 69 3.87 -8.48 4.20
CA LEU A 69 3.54 -7.78 5.44
C LEU A 69 2.05 -7.89 5.78
N VAL A 70 1.16 -7.64 4.80
CA VAL A 70 -0.28 -7.80 4.99
C VAL A 70 -0.63 -9.26 5.33
N GLY A 71 0.01 -10.23 4.64
CA GLY A 71 -0.19 -11.65 4.90
C GLY A 71 0.20 -12.07 6.33
N MET A 72 1.27 -11.49 6.88
CA MET A 72 1.68 -11.74 8.26
C MET A 72 0.69 -11.20 9.29
N ILE A 73 0.23 -9.96 9.11
CA ILE A 73 -0.75 -9.33 10.01
C ILE A 73 -2.08 -10.09 9.99
N PHE A 74 -2.49 -10.59 8.83
CA PHE A 74 -3.74 -11.34 8.65
C PHE A 74 -3.54 -12.85 8.51
N ARG A 75 -2.45 -13.39 9.06
CA ARG A 75 -2.20 -14.84 9.14
C ARG A 75 -3.25 -15.52 10.02
N LYS A 76 -3.59 -14.88 11.14
CA LYS A 76 -4.73 -15.21 11.99
C LYS A 76 -5.84 -14.20 11.72
N GLU A 77 -7.08 -14.66 11.77
CA GLU A 77 -8.22 -13.77 11.64
C GLU A 77 -8.27 -12.73 12.76
N PRO A 78 -8.65 -11.48 12.45
CA PRO A 78 -8.84 -10.45 13.46
C PRO A 78 -9.88 -10.89 14.51
N GLU A 79 -9.55 -10.72 15.78
CA GLU A 79 -10.50 -10.90 16.87
C GLU A 79 -11.32 -9.62 17.05
N ILE A 80 -12.63 -9.69 16.85
CA ILE A 80 -13.56 -8.57 16.97
C ILE A 80 -14.40 -8.80 18.21
N ILE A 81 -14.24 -7.95 19.21
CA ILE A 81 -14.98 -7.97 20.46
C ILE A 81 -16.01 -6.83 20.42
N LEU A 82 -17.29 -7.16 20.53
CA LEU A 82 -18.39 -6.18 20.50
C LEU A 82 -18.95 -5.86 21.90
N GLY A 83 -18.54 -6.60 22.93
CA GLY A 83 -19.03 -6.40 24.30
C GLY A 83 -20.56 -6.44 24.39
N ASP A 84 -21.16 -5.35 24.89
CA ASP A 84 -22.61 -5.25 25.04
C ASP A 84 -23.39 -5.18 23.70
N ALA A 85 -22.67 -5.02 22.57
CA ALA A 85 -23.25 -4.89 21.25
C ALA A 85 -23.16 -6.19 20.41
N GLU A 86 -22.99 -7.35 21.02
CA GLU A 86 -22.80 -8.65 20.34
C GLU A 86 -23.93 -8.98 19.35
N SER A 87 -25.14 -8.48 19.61
CA SER A 87 -26.30 -8.62 18.69
C SER A 87 -26.07 -7.99 17.30
N LEU A 88 -25.07 -7.12 17.15
CA LEU A 88 -24.70 -6.49 15.86
C LEU A 88 -23.70 -7.33 15.04
N ARG A 89 -23.16 -8.44 15.57
CA ARG A 89 -22.16 -9.26 14.88
C ARG A 89 -22.56 -9.69 13.46
N PRO A 90 -23.81 -10.14 13.20
CA PRO A 90 -24.20 -10.50 11.82
C PRO A 90 -24.10 -9.34 10.83
N GLN A 91 -24.23 -8.10 11.27
CA GLN A 91 -24.14 -6.92 10.42
C GLN A 91 -22.70 -6.61 9.98
N LEU A 92 -21.68 -7.15 10.67
CA LEU A 92 -20.27 -7.00 10.29
C LEU A 92 -19.91 -7.78 9.03
N GLU A 93 -20.75 -8.71 8.59
CA GLU A 93 -20.54 -9.46 7.34
C GLU A 93 -20.82 -8.63 6.08
N THR A 94 -21.57 -7.53 6.21
CA THR A 94 -21.96 -6.65 5.09
C THR A 94 -21.92 -5.17 5.48
N CYS A 95 -20.90 -4.79 6.25
CA CYS A 95 -20.85 -3.48 6.90
C CYS A 95 -20.18 -2.38 6.08
N THR A 96 -19.69 -2.66 4.87
CA THR A 96 -19.07 -1.64 4.01
C THR A 96 -20.04 -1.16 2.92
N VAL A 97 -19.70 -0.04 2.27
CA VAL A 97 -20.46 0.49 1.12
C VAL A 97 -20.60 -0.56 -0.01
N ASP A 98 -19.63 -1.45 -0.16
CA ASP A 98 -19.62 -2.53 -1.16
C ASP A 98 -20.14 -3.87 -0.59
N ASN A 99 -20.83 -3.85 0.55
CA ASN A 99 -21.34 -5.05 1.24
C ASN A 99 -20.24 -6.10 1.57
N GLN A 100 -19.04 -5.66 1.89
CA GLN A 100 -17.94 -6.54 2.31
C GLN A 100 -17.90 -6.68 3.84
N PRO A 101 -17.32 -7.80 4.36
CA PRO A 101 -17.10 -8.00 5.77
C PRO A 101 -16.09 -6.99 6.37
N PHE A 102 -16.22 -6.75 7.68
CA PHE A 102 -15.30 -5.90 8.43
C PHE A 102 -13.85 -6.39 8.36
N THR A 103 -13.61 -7.69 8.28
CA THR A 103 -12.26 -8.25 8.14
C THR A 103 -11.59 -7.87 6.83
N VAL A 104 -12.36 -7.82 5.74
CA VAL A 104 -11.88 -7.35 4.42
C VAL A 104 -11.58 -5.85 4.48
N PHE A 105 -12.46 -5.08 5.10
CA PHE A 105 -12.25 -3.65 5.35
C PHE A 105 -10.99 -3.39 6.17
N ALA A 106 -10.79 -4.08 7.30
CA ALA A 106 -9.60 -3.95 8.14
C ALA A 106 -8.32 -4.27 7.35
N ARG A 107 -8.35 -5.29 6.50
CA ARG A 107 -7.22 -5.65 5.62
C ARG A 107 -6.91 -4.55 4.61
N ALA A 108 -7.92 -3.92 4.04
CA ALA A 108 -7.75 -2.80 3.12
C ALA A 108 -7.12 -1.58 3.83
N ILE A 109 -7.58 -1.24 5.04
CA ILE A 109 -7.01 -0.18 5.88
C ILE A 109 -5.53 -0.44 6.16
N VAL A 110 -5.17 -1.62 6.65
CA VAL A 110 -3.77 -1.97 6.96
C VAL A 110 -2.90 -1.92 5.69
N ARG A 111 -3.43 -2.38 4.57
CA ARG A 111 -2.72 -2.30 3.27
C ARG A 111 -2.41 -0.87 2.87
N GLU A 112 -3.35 0.04 3.05
CA GLU A 112 -3.17 1.47 2.75
C GLU A 112 -2.21 2.14 3.73
N ILE A 113 -2.26 1.81 5.03
CA ILE A 113 -1.28 2.29 6.01
C ILE A 113 0.13 1.90 5.61
N LEU A 114 0.34 0.61 5.29
CA LEU A 114 1.64 0.08 4.87
C LEU A 114 2.14 0.69 3.56
N SER A 115 1.24 0.93 2.60
CA SER A 115 1.62 1.42 1.28
C SER A 115 1.76 2.94 1.23
N MET A 116 0.78 3.68 1.72
CA MET A 116 0.72 5.15 1.56
C MET A 116 1.10 5.92 2.83
N GLY A 117 1.15 5.23 3.98
CA GLY A 117 1.33 5.90 5.28
C GLY A 117 0.10 6.67 5.74
N ARG A 118 -1.02 6.58 5.01
CA ARG A 118 -2.25 7.31 5.33
C ARG A 118 -3.46 6.68 4.66
N VAL A 119 -4.55 6.57 5.42
CA VAL A 119 -5.89 6.21 4.89
C VAL A 119 -6.95 6.79 5.82
N GLY A 120 -8.09 7.20 5.27
CA GLY A 120 -9.25 7.63 6.03
C GLY A 120 -10.35 6.58 6.02
N ALA A 121 -11.12 6.53 7.08
CA ALA A 121 -12.35 5.76 7.13
C ALA A 121 -13.47 6.57 7.76
N LEU A 122 -14.63 6.55 7.13
CA LEU A 122 -15.85 7.23 7.54
C LEU A 122 -16.91 6.20 7.92
N VAL A 123 -17.57 6.43 9.06
CA VAL A 123 -18.85 5.78 9.35
C VAL A 123 -19.92 6.70 8.77
N ASP A 124 -20.66 6.22 7.78
CA ASP A 124 -21.75 6.96 7.13
C ASP A 124 -23.06 6.19 7.24
N ALA A 125 -24.17 6.82 6.95
CA ALA A 125 -25.49 6.19 6.97
C ALA A 125 -26.33 6.68 5.77
N PRO A 126 -27.23 5.81 5.24
CA PRO A 126 -28.15 6.22 4.18
C PRO A 126 -29.07 7.36 4.64
N THR A 127 -29.33 8.34 3.77
CA THR A 127 -30.18 9.51 4.08
C THR A 127 -31.64 9.15 4.33
N ASN A 128 -32.10 8.01 3.83
CA ASN A 128 -33.48 7.52 3.99
C ASN A 128 -33.67 6.56 5.19
N GLY A 129 -32.68 6.51 6.09
CA GLY A 129 -32.64 5.55 7.19
C GLY A 129 -32.13 4.18 6.73
N GLY A 130 -31.32 3.56 7.54
CA GLY A 130 -30.71 2.25 7.24
C GLY A 130 -29.56 1.98 8.18
N GLN A 131 -28.87 0.86 7.95
CA GLN A 131 -27.72 0.50 8.76
C GLN A 131 -26.53 1.39 8.39
N PRO A 132 -25.78 1.89 9.38
CA PRO A 132 -24.53 2.60 9.15
C PRO A 132 -23.50 1.65 8.53
N TYR A 133 -22.66 2.19 7.65
CA TYR A 133 -21.65 1.45 6.92
C TYR A 133 -20.30 2.15 6.95
N PHE A 134 -19.24 1.41 6.65
CA PHE A 134 -17.87 1.93 6.54
C PHE A 134 -17.53 2.27 5.10
N THR A 135 -16.87 3.41 4.92
CA THR A 135 -16.29 3.83 3.63
C THR A 135 -14.81 4.17 3.83
N THR A 136 -13.96 3.74 2.90
CA THR A 136 -12.52 4.05 2.90
C THR A 136 -12.21 5.22 1.98
N TYR A 137 -11.28 6.07 2.40
CA TYR A 137 -10.72 7.16 1.60
C TYR A 137 -9.22 7.01 1.54
N THR A 138 -8.68 6.85 0.33
CA THR A 138 -7.24 6.76 0.09
C THR A 138 -6.52 8.06 0.47
N ALA A 139 -5.20 8.03 0.61
CA ALA A 139 -4.41 9.21 0.92
C ALA A 139 -4.70 10.37 -0.06
N GLU A 140 -4.83 10.04 -1.35
CA GLU A 140 -5.08 10.98 -2.44
C GLU A 140 -6.51 11.53 -2.46
N SER A 141 -7.43 10.90 -1.74
CA SER A 141 -8.81 11.35 -1.62
C SER A 141 -9.01 12.39 -0.51
N ILE A 142 -8.09 12.46 0.47
CA ILE A 142 -8.18 13.37 1.62
C ILE A 142 -7.40 14.64 1.28
N THR A 143 -8.05 15.60 0.61
CA THR A 143 -7.37 16.73 -0.04
C THR A 143 -7.10 17.92 0.86
N ASN A 144 -7.96 18.17 1.86
CA ASN A 144 -7.79 19.28 2.80
C ASN A 144 -8.40 18.95 4.16
N TRP A 145 -7.89 19.58 5.21
CA TRP A 145 -8.41 19.42 6.56
C TRP A 145 -8.03 20.61 7.44
N ARG A 146 -8.83 20.84 8.47
CA ARG A 146 -8.53 21.83 9.52
C ARG A 146 -8.71 21.21 10.89
N ASN A 147 -7.77 21.52 11.74
CA ASN A 147 -7.75 21.10 13.13
C ASN A 147 -8.04 22.32 14.02
N VAL A 148 -8.84 22.11 15.05
CA VAL A 148 -9.10 23.10 16.10
C VAL A 148 -8.83 22.49 17.46
N ARG A 149 -8.61 23.35 18.44
CA ARG A 149 -8.54 22.94 19.83
C ARG A 149 -9.95 23.05 20.45
N ASN A 150 -10.50 21.94 20.92
CA ASN A 150 -11.81 21.93 21.58
C ASN A 150 -11.72 22.49 23.01
N ASP A 151 -12.87 22.64 23.70
CA ASP A 151 -12.96 23.16 25.06
C ASP A 151 -12.20 22.33 26.11
N ALA A 152 -11.98 21.04 25.83
CA ALA A 152 -11.13 20.16 26.64
C ALA A 152 -9.64 20.29 26.33
N GLY A 153 -9.23 21.24 25.48
CA GLY A 153 -7.83 21.45 25.06
C GLY A 153 -7.28 20.43 24.06
N LYS A 154 -8.09 19.47 23.59
CA LYS A 154 -7.70 18.46 22.61
C LYS A 154 -7.77 19.00 21.18
N ILE A 155 -6.81 18.60 20.35
CA ILE A 155 -6.82 18.89 18.91
C ILE A 155 -7.77 17.89 18.24
N ILE A 156 -8.79 18.40 17.59
CA ILE A 156 -9.76 17.62 16.80
C ILE A 156 -9.84 18.19 15.38
N ALA A 157 -10.12 17.34 14.39
CA ALA A 157 -10.46 17.82 13.07
C ALA A 157 -11.88 18.44 13.10
N ASN A 158 -12.02 19.67 12.64
CA ASN A 158 -13.33 20.33 12.54
C ASN A 158 -13.83 20.48 11.11
N GLN A 159 -12.98 20.25 10.13
CA GLN A 159 -13.33 20.23 8.71
C GLN A 159 -12.41 19.26 7.98
N ILE A 160 -12.96 18.44 7.10
CA ILE A 160 -12.24 17.52 6.22
C ILE A 160 -12.87 17.60 4.83
N VAL A 161 -12.04 17.71 3.80
CA VAL A 161 -12.48 17.69 2.40
C VAL A 161 -11.99 16.40 1.74
N LEU A 162 -12.94 15.65 1.21
CA LEU A 162 -12.75 14.37 0.57
C LEU A 162 -13.09 14.48 -0.92
N LYS A 163 -12.17 14.08 -1.78
CA LYS A 163 -12.40 14.00 -3.22
C LYS A 163 -12.99 12.63 -3.56
N GLU A 164 -14.15 12.63 -4.19
CA GLU A 164 -14.85 11.44 -4.67
C GLU A 164 -14.99 11.49 -6.19
N VAL A 165 -14.98 10.34 -6.85
CA VAL A 165 -15.21 10.22 -8.29
C VAL A 165 -16.41 9.32 -8.51
N PHE A 166 -17.45 9.87 -9.12
CA PHE A 166 -18.65 9.14 -9.48
C PHE A 166 -18.65 8.85 -10.98
N LEU A 167 -19.12 7.67 -11.34
CA LEU A 167 -19.43 7.33 -12.72
C LEU A 167 -20.89 7.72 -12.97
N VAL A 168 -21.10 8.63 -13.90
CA VAL A 168 -22.43 9.05 -14.32
C VAL A 168 -22.66 8.54 -15.74
N ASP A 169 -23.82 7.98 -16.00
CA ASP A 169 -24.16 7.50 -17.32
C ASP A 169 -24.11 8.64 -18.34
N SER A 170 -23.47 8.41 -19.48
CA SER A 170 -23.47 9.38 -20.58
C SER A 170 -24.85 9.49 -21.21
N ASP A 171 -25.13 10.62 -21.84
CA ASP A 171 -26.40 10.89 -22.55
C ASP A 171 -26.75 9.81 -23.61
N THR A 172 -25.77 9.03 -24.04
CA THR A 172 -25.94 7.91 -25.00
C THR A 172 -26.38 6.60 -24.36
N GLY A 173 -26.39 6.49 -23.03
CA GLY A 173 -26.81 5.29 -22.28
C GLY A 173 -25.84 4.10 -22.31
N PHE A 174 -24.73 4.18 -23.04
CA PHE A 174 -23.72 3.11 -23.18
C PHE A 174 -22.32 3.50 -22.69
N GLY A 175 -22.11 4.73 -22.28
CA GLY A 175 -20.85 5.22 -21.73
C GLY A 175 -21.04 5.76 -20.33
N SER A 176 -19.96 5.86 -19.57
CA SER A 176 -19.92 6.55 -18.29
C SER A 176 -18.87 7.65 -18.32
N GLU A 177 -19.19 8.80 -17.71
CA GLU A 177 -18.26 9.88 -17.50
C GLU A 177 -17.87 9.96 -16.03
N GLU A 178 -16.58 10.17 -15.77
CA GLU A 178 -16.09 10.40 -14.42
C GLU A 178 -16.39 11.84 -13.98
N VAL A 179 -17.14 11.98 -12.92
CA VAL A 179 -17.49 13.27 -12.32
C VAL A 179 -16.81 13.37 -10.95
N THR A 180 -15.91 14.34 -10.82
CA THR A 180 -15.29 14.64 -9.52
C THR A 180 -16.25 15.49 -8.68
N VAL A 181 -16.45 15.03 -7.44
CA VAL A 181 -17.25 15.69 -6.40
C VAL A 181 -16.40 15.83 -5.16
N TYR A 182 -16.61 16.87 -4.37
CA TYR A 182 -15.96 16.98 -3.07
C TYR A 182 -17.01 16.83 -1.98
N ARG A 183 -16.74 15.95 -1.02
CA ARG A 183 -17.50 15.80 0.21
C ARG A 183 -16.80 16.59 1.29
N GLU A 184 -17.49 17.51 1.91
CA GLU A 184 -17.02 18.25 3.06
C GLU A 184 -17.69 17.71 4.31
N LEU A 185 -16.88 17.26 5.25
CA LEU A 185 -17.27 16.87 6.61
C LEU A 185 -16.90 18.02 7.54
N PHE A 186 -17.81 18.45 8.41
CA PHE A 186 -17.53 19.56 9.32
C PHE A 186 -18.36 19.49 10.60
N LEU A 187 -17.88 20.19 11.63
CA LEU A 187 -18.65 20.46 12.83
C LEU A 187 -19.33 21.83 12.70
N THR A 188 -20.63 21.86 12.96
CA THR A 188 -21.42 23.09 12.98
C THR A 188 -21.10 23.95 14.22
N ASP A 189 -21.57 25.19 14.26
CA ASP A 189 -21.45 26.07 15.43
C ASP A 189 -22.06 25.45 16.70
N SER A 190 -23.07 24.58 16.54
CA SER A 190 -23.67 23.80 17.63
C SER A 190 -22.88 22.54 17.97
N ASN A 191 -21.68 22.38 17.43
CA ASN A 191 -20.81 21.21 17.62
C ASN A 191 -21.44 19.88 17.16
N SER A 192 -22.36 19.94 16.18
CA SER A 192 -22.95 18.76 15.55
C SER A 192 -22.18 18.41 14.30
N TYR A 193 -21.98 17.10 14.05
CA TYR A 193 -21.44 16.63 12.79
C TYR A 193 -22.42 16.90 11.64
N ALA A 194 -21.90 17.46 10.56
CA ALA A 194 -22.63 17.69 9.33
C ALA A 194 -21.75 17.42 8.11
N GLN A 195 -22.39 17.16 6.99
CA GLN A 195 -21.74 16.98 5.69
C GLN A 195 -22.49 17.70 4.58
N ARG A 196 -21.77 18.03 3.50
CA ARG A 196 -22.34 18.52 2.24
C ARG A 196 -21.47 18.10 1.06
N LEU A 197 -22.10 18.01 -0.10
CA LEU A 197 -21.42 17.73 -1.36
C LEU A 197 -21.18 19.03 -2.12
N TRP A 198 -20.04 19.11 -2.79
CA TRP A 198 -19.71 20.17 -3.72
C TRP A 198 -19.76 19.60 -5.13
N MET A 199 -20.80 19.96 -5.87
CA MET A 199 -21.06 19.44 -7.22
C MET A 199 -20.38 20.31 -8.27
N PRO A 200 -19.79 19.71 -9.33
CA PRO A 200 -19.18 20.49 -10.40
C PRO A 200 -20.24 21.24 -11.21
N VAL A 201 -19.93 22.50 -11.53
CA VAL A 201 -20.77 23.37 -12.35
C VAL A 201 -19.91 24.00 -13.44
N LYS A 202 -20.34 23.89 -14.68
CA LYS A 202 -19.66 24.54 -15.81
C LYS A 202 -19.99 26.04 -15.81
N ASN A 203 -18.98 26.87 -15.66
CA ASN A 203 -19.09 28.32 -15.77
C ASN A 203 -19.19 28.76 -17.24
N ARG A 204 -19.59 30.01 -17.47
CA ARG A 204 -19.73 30.63 -18.83
C ARG A 204 -18.45 30.51 -19.68
N ASN A 205 -17.27 30.42 -19.05
CA ASN A 205 -15.97 30.29 -19.69
C ASN A 205 -15.53 28.81 -19.86
N ASN A 206 -16.44 27.87 -19.76
CA ASN A 206 -16.18 26.42 -19.81
C ASN A 206 -15.18 25.90 -18.73
N THR A 207 -14.94 26.69 -17.69
CA THR A 207 -14.17 26.26 -16.51
C THR A 207 -15.11 25.56 -15.52
N VAL A 208 -14.60 24.49 -14.88
CA VAL A 208 -15.36 23.77 -13.85
C VAL A 208 -15.21 24.51 -12.53
N GLY A 209 -16.31 24.98 -11.99
CA GLY A 209 -16.43 25.46 -10.61
C GLY A 209 -17.16 24.42 -9.77
N TYR A 210 -17.27 24.67 -8.47
CA TYR A 210 -18.00 23.80 -7.55
C TYR A 210 -19.03 24.61 -6.74
N GLN A 211 -20.23 24.06 -6.59
CA GLN A 211 -21.30 24.64 -5.77
C GLN A 211 -21.69 23.67 -4.67
N PRO A 212 -21.89 24.16 -3.43
CA PRO A 212 -22.31 23.32 -2.32
C PRO A 212 -23.78 22.89 -2.47
N SER A 213 -24.06 21.65 -2.09
CA SER A 213 -25.42 21.15 -1.85
C SER A 213 -25.96 21.66 -0.50
N ASP A 214 -27.18 21.28 -0.19
CA ASP A 214 -27.74 21.47 1.15
C ASP A 214 -26.89 20.70 2.20
N ILE A 215 -26.91 21.27 3.42
CA ILE A 215 -26.21 20.64 4.56
C ILE A 215 -27.06 19.47 5.05
N VAL A 216 -26.42 18.31 5.20
CA VAL A 216 -27.02 17.11 5.77
C VAL A 216 -26.43 16.90 7.17
N VAL A 217 -27.28 16.85 8.17
CA VAL A 217 -26.93 16.45 9.55
C VAL A 217 -27.42 15.02 9.75
N PRO A 218 -26.52 14.02 9.75
CA PRO A 218 -26.93 12.63 9.98
C PRO A 218 -27.52 12.47 11.38
N VAL A 219 -28.61 11.74 11.47
CA VAL A 219 -29.31 11.46 12.74
C VAL A 219 -29.06 10.02 13.15
N ILE A 220 -28.51 9.85 14.34
CA ILE A 220 -28.27 8.54 14.93
C ILE A 220 -29.57 7.92 15.41
N SER A 221 -29.79 6.65 15.10
CA SER A 221 -30.96 5.92 15.56
C SER A 221 -31.10 5.97 17.09
N GLY A 222 -32.14 6.61 17.59
CA GLY A 222 -32.43 6.72 19.02
C GLY A 222 -31.61 7.74 19.83
N ALA A 223 -30.64 8.44 19.24
CA ALA A 223 -29.76 9.37 19.94
C ALA A 223 -29.76 10.82 19.39
N GLY A 224 -30.37 11.05 18.23
CA GLY A 224 -30.34 12.37 17.58
C GLY A 224 -29.04 12.66 16.82
N ALA A 225 -28.60 13.91 16.75
CA ALA A 225 -27.38 14.28 16.03
C ALA A 225 -26.12 13.78 16.74
N PHE A 226 -25.07 13.56 15.94
CA PHE A 226 -23.74 13.18 16.47
C PHE A 226 -22.95 14.42 16.87
N TYR A 227 -22.53 14.51 18.11
CA TYR A 227 -21.91 15.72 18.66
C TYR A 227 -20.44 15.51 19.04
N GLY A 228 -19.65 16.57 18.94
CA GLY A 228 -18.32 16.71 19.50
C GLY A 228 -17.20 16.10 18.71
N GLU A 229 -17.48 15.23 17.75
CA GLU A 229 -16.49 14.59 16.91
C GLU A 229 -17.05 14.26 15.52
N MET A 230 -16.17 14.13 14.52
CA MET A 230 -16.54 13.60 13.22
C MET A 230 -16.45 12.07 13.23
N PRO A 231 -17.36 11.36 12.54
CA PRO A 231 -17.30 9.90 12.44
C PRO A 231 -16.23 9.44 11.42
N PHE A 232 -15.08 10.09 11.43
CA PHE A 232 -13.98 9.88 10.51
C PHE A 232 -12.68 9.67 11.26
N ILE A 233 -12.02 8.56 10.98
CA ILE A 233 -10.70 8.24 11.52
C ILE A 233 -9.67 8.26 10.39
N CYS A 234 -8.62 9.04 10.55
CA CYS A 234 -7.47 9.01 9.67
C CYS A 234 -6.37 8.16 10.32
N PHE A 235 -5.97 7.10 9.65
CA PHE A 235 -4.96 6.14 10.08
C PHE A 235 -3.60 6.52 9.54
N GLY A 236 -2.57 6.27 10.31
CA GLY A 236 -1.17 6.36 9.92
C GLY A 236 -0.33 5.25 10.55
N PRO A 237 0.93 5.06 10.15
CA PRO A 237 1.80 3.99 10.65
C PRO A 237 2.07 4.03 12.14
N MET A 238 2.22 5.21 12.72
CA MET A 238 2.59 5.37 14.15
C MET A 238 1.38 5.75 15.01
N LYS A 239 0.41 6.45 14.46
CA LYS A 239 -0.77 6.93 15.20
C LYS A 239 -1.89 7.34 14.26
N THR A 240 -3.11 7.35 14.77
CA THR A 240 -4.25 8.00 14.11
C THR A 240 -4.14 9.53 14.18
N GLY A 241 -4.67 10.23 13.17
CA GLY A 241 -4.68 11.69 13.12
C GLY A 241 -4.51 12.22 11.71
N MET A 242 -4.79 13.52 11.50
CA MET A 242 -4.85 14.12 10.17
C MET A 242 -3.46 14.41 9.57
N ALA A 243 -2.40 14.50 10.36
CA ALA A 243 -1.04 14.74 9.88
C ALA A 243 -0.57 13.61 8.96
N VAL A 244 0.05 13.98 7.86
CA VAL A 244 0.63 13.00 6.93
C VAL A 244 1.85 12.34 7.57
N GLN A 245 1.91 11.02 7.48
CA GLN A 245 3.05 10.23 7.97
C GLN A 245 3.71 9.54 6.78
N ARG A 246 5.02 9.33 6.89
CA ARG A 246 5.81 8.73 5.82
C ARG A 246 5.36 7.29 5.56
N SER A 247 5.28 6.92 4.29
CA SER A 247 4.99 5.54 3.89
C SER A 247 6.09 4.57 4.33
N PRO A 248 5.75 3.45 4.97
CA PRO A 248 6.72 2.41 5.35
C PRO A 248 7.48 1.78 4.18
N ILE A 249 6.89 1.75 2.98
CA ILE A 249 7.52 1.13 1.80
C ILE A 249 8.11 2.14 0.81
N LEU A 250 8.16 3.44 1.16
CA LEU A 250 8.67 4.48 0.25
C LEU A 250 10.08 4.18 -0.23
N ASP A 251 11.01 3.88 0.67
CA ASP A 251 12.41 3.59 0.33
C ASP A 251 12.54 2.38 -0.63
N ILE A 252 11.69 1.35 -0.43
CA ILE A 252 11.67 0.17 -1.32
C ILE A 252 11.12 0.57 -2.69
N ALA A 253 10.11 1.44 -2.76
CA ALA A 253 9.53 1.91 -4.01
C ALA A 253 10.53 2.75 -4.81
N GLU A 254 11.29 3.63 -4.16
CA GLU A 254 12.37 4.41 -4.79
C GLU A 254 13.47 3.51 -5.36
N LEU A 255 13.94 2.54 -4.59
CA LEU A 255 14.92 1.55 -5.07
C LEU A 255 14.36 0.72 -6.23
N ASN A 256 13.08 0.42 -6.22
CA ASN A 256 12.42 -0.31 -7.30
C ASN A 256 12.40 0.48 -8.61
N VAL A 257 12.18 1.80 -8.55
CA VAL A 257 12.29 2.70 -9.73
C VAL A 257 13.75 2.79 -10.21
N LEU A 258 14.72 2.91 -9.29
CA LEU A 258 16.14 2.93 -9.62
C LEU A 258 16.59 1.61 -10.28
N HIS A 259 16.13 0.47 -9.77
CA HIS A 259 16.37 -0.85 -10.38
C HIS A 259 15.82 -0.91 -11.80
N PHE A 260 14.60 -0.40 -12.04
CA PHE A 260 14.01 -0.34 -13.37
C PHE A 260 14.88 0.47 -14.34
N GLN A 261 15.42 1.61 -13.92
CA GLN A 261 16.32 2.44 -14.74
C GLN A 261 17.62 1.69 -15.08
N ARG A 262 18.22 1.00 -14.10
CA ARG A 262 19.44 0.21 -14.33
C ARG A 262 19.19 -1.00 -15.22
N SER A 263 18.09 -1.70 -15.02
CA SER A 263 17.63 -2.81 -15.86
C SER A 263 17.42 -2.37 -17.31
N ALA A 264 16.84 -1.17 -17.53
CA ALA A 264 16.69 -0.60 -18.86
C ALA A 264 18.06 -0.35 -19.55
N GLN A 265 19.00 0.25 -18.82
CA GLN A 265 20.36 0.49 -19.32
C GLN A 265 21.07 -0.82 -19.66
N LEU A 266 20.94 -1.83 -18.80
CA LEU A 266 21.52 -3.16 -19.03
C LEU A 266 20.94 -3.82 -20.29
N ALA A 267 19.62 -3.90 -20.40
CA ALA A 267 18.93 -4.48 -21.56
C ALA A 267 19.24 -3.73 -22.86
N HIS A 268 19.44 -2.41 -22.80
CA HIS A 268 19.83 -1.59 -23.93
C HIS A 268 21.28 -1.90 -24.36
N GLY A 269 22.20 -1.94 -23.43
CA GLY A 269 23.59 -2.30 -23.69
C GLY A 269 23.73 -3.72 -24.24
N GLN A 270 23.00 -4.69 -23.68
CA GLN A 270 22.95 -6.08 -24.18
C GLN A 270 22.44 -6.14 -25.62
N PHE A 271 21.42 -5.33 -25.97
CA PHE A 271 20.90 -5.24 -27.33
C PHE A 271 21.98 -4.80 -28.32
N TYR A 272 22.75 -3.76 -28.00
CA TYR A 272 23.83 -3.30 -28.87
C TYR A 272 25.02 -4.26 -28.93
N THR A 273 25.31 -4.97 -27.84
CA THR A 273 26.36 -6.01 -27.81
C THR A 273 25.98 -7.20 -28.69
N ALA A 274 24.69 -7.58 -28.71
CA ALA A 274 24.19 -8.71 -29.48
C ALA A 274 23.99 -8.37 -30.99
N THR A 275 24.05 -7.11 -31.38
CA THR A 275 23.84 -6.65 -32.75
C THR A 275 25.06 -5.85 -33.27
N PRO A 276 26.14 -6.55 -33.67
CA PRO A 276 27.34 -5.87 -34.19
C PRO A 276 27.03 -5.02 -35.43
N THR A 277 27.72 -3.88 -35.54
CA THR A 277 27.57 -2.98 -36.68
C THR A 277 28.64 -3.33 -37.71
N TYR A 278 28.20 -3.68 -38.90
CA TYR A 278 29.07 -3.90 -40.03
C TYR A 278 29.41 -2.57 -40.70
N TRP A 279 30.64 -2.38 -41.07
CA TRP A 279 31.07 -1.19 -41.79
C TRP A 279 31.94 -1.58 -43.00
N ALA A 280 31.81 -0.83 -44.07
CA ALA A 280 32.64 -0.97 -45.25
C ALA A 280 32.96 0.42 -45.81
N ILE A 281 34.17 0.60 -46.32
CA ILE A 281 34.54 1.80 -47.08
C ILE A 281 34.22 1.51 -48.52
N PRO A 282 33.28 2.26 -49.19
CA PRO A 282 32.90 2.03 -50.56
C PRO A 282 34.04 2.43 -51.50
N PRO A 283 34.13 1.80 -52.71
CA PRO A 283 35.04 2.23 -53.74
C PRO A 283 34.74 3.66 -54.19
N ASN A 284 35.75 4.40 -54.65
CA ASN A 284 35.67 5.79 -55.11
C ASN A 284 34.86 6.01 -56.40
N THR A 285 34.10 5.05 -56.83
CA THR A 285 33.26 5.06 -58.06
C THR A 285 31.82 5.21 -57.63
N GLY A 286 31.20 6.29 -57.98
CA GLY A 286 29.84 6.86 -57.74
C GLY A 286 28.65 6.03 -57.29
N ASP A 287 28.68 4.73 -57.31
CA ASP A 287 27.59 3.86 -56.83
C ASP A 287 27.94 3.27 -55.46
N ILE A 288 27.14 3.54 -54.43
CA ILE A 288 27.23 2.93 -53.11
C ILE A 288 26.61 1.52 -53.21
N PRO A 289 27.41 0.42 -53.13
CA PRO A 289 26.87 -0.92 -53.24
C PRO A 289 26.00 -1.24 -51.97
N GLU A 290 24.85 -1.87 -52.19
CA GLU A 290 24.06 -2.46 -51.11
C GLU A 290 24.74 -3.73 -50.61
N TYR A 291 25.20 -3.69 -49.37
CA TYR A 291 25.76 -4.87 -48.69
C TYR A 291 24.66 -5.63 -47.93
N GLN A 292 24.46 -6.88 -48.32
CA GLN A 292 23.56 -7.76 -47.55
C GLN A 292 24.28 -8.33 -46.36
N VAL A 293 23.59 -8.39 -45.20
CA VAL A 293 24.10 -8.97 -43.98
C VAL A 293 23.43 -10.32 -43.74
N GLY A 294 24.21 -11.39 -43.63
CA GLY A 294 23.71 -12.72 -43.38
C GLY A 294 24.81 -13.77 -43.28
N PRO A 295 24.51 -14.98 -42.77
CA PRO A 295 25.54 -16.00 -42.51
C PRO A 295 26.17 -16.56 -43.79
N ASN A 296 25.60 -16.37 -44.95
CA ASN A 296 26.09 -16.85 -46.27
C ASN A 296 26.46 -15.71 -47.24
N THR A 297 26.63 -14.50 -46.73
CA THR A 297 27.01 -13.33 -47.54
C THR A 297 28.50 -13.04 -47.46
N VAL A 298 29.15 -12.81 -48.60
CA VAL A 298 30.54 -12.39 -48.70
C VAL A 298 30.58 -11.00 -49.30
N TRP A 299 31.24 -10.09 -48.60
CA TRP A 299 31.47 -8.73 -49.12
C TRP A 299 32.77 -8.70 -49.90
N LEU A 300 32.69 -8.35 -51.16
CA LEU A 300 33.87 -8.11 -52.01
C LEU A 300 34.22 -6.64 -51.94
N VAL A 301 35.41 -6.31 -51.46
CA VAL A 301 35.94 -4.95 -51.29
C VAL A 301 37.23 -4.82 -52.06
N ASP A 302 37.32 -3.78 -52.90
CA ASP A 302 38.54 -3.50 -53.67
C ASP A 302 39.62 -2.84 -52.81
N GLN A 303 40.90 -3.17 -53.03
CA GLN A 303 42.00 -2.46 -52.42
C GLN A 303 42.10 -1.01 -52.96
N PRO A 304 42.33 0.02 -52.13
CA PRO A 304 42.72 0.04 -50.71
C PRO A 304 41.56 0.04 -49.70
N ASN A 305 40.35 -0.33 -50.09
CA ASN A 305 39.17 -0.28 -49.27
C ASN A 305 39.22 -1.36 -48.16
N SER A 306 38.51 -1.12 -47.06
CA SER A 306 38.43 -2.03 -45.93
C SER A 306 36.99 -2.20 -45.46
N CYS A 307 36.72 -3.34 -44.86
CA CYS A 307 35.48 -3.64 -44.16
C CYS A 307 35.78 -4.30 -42.83
N GLY A 308 34.83 -4.22 -41.93
CA GLY A 308 35.01 -4.84 -40.63
C GLY A 308 33.70 -4.84 -39.80
N ILE A 309 33.83 -5.31 -38.60
CA ILE A 309 32.76 -5.36 -37.63
C ILE A 309 33.13 -4.41 -36.51
N LEU A 310 32.22 -3.51 -36.16
CA LEU A 310 32.31 -2.71 -34.95
C LEU A 310 31.47 -3.40 -33.87
N GLU A 311 32.15 -4.00 -32.91
CA GLU A 311 31.51 -4.65 -31.79
C GLU A 311 31.64 -3.80 -30.53
N TYR A 312 30.54 -3.70 -29.79
CA TYR A 312 30.55 -3.15 -28.44
C TYR A 312 31.08 -4.21 -27.49
N ARG A 313 32.24 -3.98 -26.86
CA ARG A 313 32.91 -4.97 -26.00
C ARG A 313 32.11 -5.33 -24.74
N GLY A 314 31.16 -4.49 -24.32
CA GLY A 314 30.25 -4.79 -23.23
C GLY A 314 30.89 -4.87 -21.83
N GLU A 315 32.10 -4.37 -21.64
CA GLU A 315 32.80 -4.44 -20.36
C GLU A 315 32.00 -3.78 -19.23
N GLY A 316 31.27 -2.69 -19.52
CA GLY A 316 30.40 -2.00 -18.57
C GLY A 316 29.13 -2.78 -18.15
N LEU A 317 28.72 -3.80 -18.93
CA LEU A 317 27.49 -4.56 -18.65
C LEU A 317 27.58 -5.33 -17.33
N ARG A 318 28.76 -5.89 -17.01
CA ARG A 318 28.98 -6.59 -15.73
C ARG A 318 28.77 -5.68 -14.52
N TYR A 319 29.15 -4.39 -14.60
CA TYR A 319 28.89 -3.42 -13.54
C TYR A 319 27.42 -3.12 -13.40
N LEU A 320 26.66 -3.03 -14.51
CA LEU A 320 25.21 -2.85 -14.46
C LEU A 320 24.51 -4.09 -13.89
N GLU A 321 24.92 -5.30 -14.24
CA GLU A 321 24.42 -6.55 -13.64
C GLU A 321 24.67 -6.59 -12.13
N SER A 322 25.90 -6.26 -11.70
CA SER A 322 26.23 -6.17 -10.29
C SER A 322 25.40 -5.10 -9.58
N ALA A 323 25.19 -3.93 -10.19
CA ALA A 323 24.35 -2.86 -9.63
C ALA A 323 22.90 -3.30 -9.50
N CYS A 324 22.32 -3.99 -10.47
CA CYS A 324 20.97 -4.55 -10.37
C CYS A 324 20.86 -5.54 -9.21
N SER A 325 21.83 -6.51 -9.12
CA SER A 325 21.86 -7.49 -8.02
C SER A 325 22.04 -6.83 -6.65
N GLN A 326 22.82 -5.76 -6.55
CA GLN A 326 22.95 -5.00 -5.30
C GLN A 326 21.64 -4.33 -4.90
N LEU A 327 20.92 -3.72 -5.85
CA LEU A 327 19.60 -3.11 -5.60
C LEU A 327 18.57 -4.16 -5.17
N GLU A 328 18.57 -5.34 -5.80
CA GLU A 328 17.71 -6.47 -5.40
C GLU A 328 17.99 -6.91 -3.96
N ASN A 329 19.27 -7.02 -3.59
CA ASN A 329 19.67 -7.36 -2.23
C ASN A 329 19.31 -6.26 -1.23
N GLN A 330 19.41 -4.97 -1.61
CA GLN A 330 19.01 -3.85 -0.76
C GLN A 330 17.50 -3.85 -0.55
N MET A 331 16.68 -4.04 -1.61
CA MET A 331 15.23 -4.15 -1.49
C MET A 331 14.82 -5.35 -0.65
N ALA A 332 15.48 -6.52 -0.83
CA ALA A 332 15.24 -7.69 -0.01
C ALA A 332 15.63 -7.43 1.47
N GLY A 333 16.75 -6.74 1.71
CA GLY A 333 17.18 -6.34 3.05
C GLY A 333 16.20 -5.39 3.73
N LEU A 334 15.71 -4.37 3.02
CA LEU A 334 14.67 -3.47 3.55
C LEU A 334 13.34 -4.19 3.79
N GLY A 335 12.93 -5.05 2.87
CA GLY A 335 11.72 -5.87 3.03
C GLY A 335 11.84 -6.85 4.19
N ALA A 336 12.99 -7.51 4.34
CA ALA A 336 13.27 -8.40 5.47
C ALA A 336 13.30 -7.65 6.80
N ARG A 337 13.80 -6.41 6.84
CA ARG A 337 13.79 -5.56 8.03
C ARG A 337 12.37 -5.22 8.50
N LEU A 338 11.43 -5.07 7.57
CA LEU A 338 10.01 -4.90 7.94
C LEU A 338 9.39 -6.20 8.46
N VAL A 339 9.93 -7.35 8.08
CA VAL A 339 9.40 -8.69 8.36
C VAL A 339 10.16 -9.40 9.49
N ALA A 340 11.20 -8.76 10.07
CA ALA A 340 12.08 -9.37 11.07
C ALA A 340 12.54 -10.80 10.75
N ASP A 341 13.75 -10.86 10.31
CA ASP A 341 14.77 -11.83 10.58
C ASP A 341 14.44 -13.33 10.73
N ARG A 342 15.04 -14.12 9.86
CA ARG A 342 15.61 -15.44 10.20
C ARG A 342 16.60 -15.93 9.17
N LYS A 343 17.72 -15.26 8.96
CA LYS A 343 18.91 -15.99 8.54
C LYS A 343 20.14 -15.37 9.20
N ASN A 344 20.67 -16.06 10.20
CA ASN A 344 22.02 -15.86 10.69
C ASN A 344 22.96 -15.73 9.51
N THR A 345 23.39 -14.53 9.20
CA THR A 345 24.58 -14.35 8.37
C THR A 345 25.74 -14.89 9.19
N ALA A 346 26.42 -15.88 8.67
CA ALA A 346 27.57 -16.51 9.33
C ALA A 346 28.57 -15.42 9.73
N GLY A 347 28.68 -15.12 11.04
CA GLY A 347 29.58 -14.11 11.60
C GLY A 347 28.98 -13.05 12.51
N GLU A 348 27.65 -12.88 12.59
CA GLU A 348 27.03 -11.98 13.56
C GLU A 348 26.86 -12.67 14.93
N SER A 349 27.16 -11.95 16.03
CA SER A 349 26.87 -12.48 17.36
C SER A 349 25.35 -12.56 17.56
N SER A 350 24.88 -13.63 18.21
CA SER A 350 23.45 -13.86 18.51
C SER A 350 22.78 -12.66 19.21
N GLN A 351 23.52 -11.90 20.02
CA GLN A 351 23.03 -10.71 20.70
C GLN A 351 22.74 -9.53 19.76
N VAL A 352 23.57 -9.33 18.71
CA VAL A 352 23.34 -8.25 17.72
C VAL A 352 22.16 -8.61 16.82
N ALA A 353 22.04 -9.87 16.42
CA ALA A 353 20.88 -10.37 15.68
C ALA A 353 19.58 -10.22 16.50
N GLU A 354 19.62 -10.53 17.80
CA GLU A 354 18.47 -10.40 18.70
C GLU A 354 18.08 -8.93 18.96
N MET A 355 19.05 -8.03 19.15
CA MET A 355 18.79 -6.59 19.30
C MET A 355 18.20 -5.98 18.02
N ARG A 356 18.69 -6.41 16.85
CA ARG A 356 18.16 -5.96 15.55
C ARG A 356 16.74 -6.48 15.34
N SER A 357 16.49 -7.76 15.59
CA SER A 357 15.17 -8.38 15.53
C SER A 357 14.14 -7.68 16.44
N LYS A 358 14.52 -7.37 17.67
CA LYS A 358 13.65 -6.62 18.61
C LYS A 358 13.37 -5.20 18.15
N GLY A 359 14.34 -4.51 17.52
CA GLY A 359 14.17 -3.16 16.98
C GLY A 359 13.30 -3.10 15.71
N GLU A 360 13.42 -4.11 14.86
CA GLU A 360 12.70 -4.20 13.58
C GLU A 360 11.29 -4.76 13.76
N SER A 361 11.07 -5.65 14.72
CA SER A 361 9.74 -6.06 15.17
C SER A 361 8.93 -4.86 15.70
N SER A 362 9.60 -3.83 16.24
CA SER A 362 8.91 -2.66 16.81
C SER A 362 8.11 -1.88 15.78
N LEU A 363 8.60 -1.67 14.54
CA LEU A 363 7.88 -0.89 13.53
C LEU A 363 6.59 -1.56 13.06
N LEU A 364 6.61 -2.86 12.81
CA LEU A 364 5.39 -3.59 12.42
C LEU A 364 4.39 -3.66 13.59
N TYR A 365 4.88 -3.80 14.82
CA TYR A 365 4.06 -3.71 16.03
C TYR A 365 3.41 -2.34 16.18
N GLU A 366 4.15 -1.25 15.97
CA GLU A 366 3.61 0.11 16.02
C GLU A 366 2.51 0.32 14.99
N ILE A 367 2.71 -0.17 13.76
CA ILE A 367 1.71 -0.10 12.68
C ILE A 367 0.45 -0.86 13.06
N VAL A 368 0.60 -2.08 13.60
CA VAL A 368 -0.54 -2.90 14.04
C VAL A 368 -1.26 -2.25 15.20
N ASP A 369 -0.52 -1.73 16.19
CA ASP A 369 -1.11 -1.02 17.33
C ASP A 369 -1.91 0.21 16.90
N SER A 370 -1.34 1.02 16.00
CA SER A 370 -2.06 2.17 15.42
C SER A 370 -3.31 1.75 14.66
N ALA A 371 -3.24 0.66 13.88
CA ALA A 371 -4.38 0.13 13.14
C ALA A 371 -5.46 -0.42 14.07
N GLU A 372 -5.11 -1.20 15.09
CA GLU A 372 -6.05 -1.73 16.10
C GLU A 372 -6.78 -0.62 16.84
N ASN A 373 -6.04 0.40 17.31
CA ASN A 373 -6.62 1.54 18.01
C ASN A 373 -7.61 2.30 17.11
N GLY A 374 -7.23 2.58 15.87
CA GLY A 374 -8.10 3.29 14.92
C GLY A 374 -9.32 2.46 14.50
N LEU A 375 -9.16 1.15 14.24
CA LEU A 375 -10.27 0.25 13.92
C LEU A 375 -11.22 0.09 15.10
N THR A 376 -10.68 0.01 16.33
CA THR A 376 -11.47 -0.03 17.57
C THR A 376 -12.30 1.23 17.73
N ASP A 377 -11.71 2.41 17.54
CA ASP A 377 -12.43 3.67 17.68
C ASP A 377 -13.49 3.84 16.58
N LEU A 378 -13.18 3.45 15.35
CA LEU A 378 -14.14 3.43 14.24
C LEU A 378 -15.32 2.49 14.53
N LEU A 379 -15.05 1.29 15.05
CA LEU A 379 -16.07 0.32 15.41
C LEU A 379 -16.94 0.81 16.58
N LYS A 380 -16.35 1.53 17.55
CA LYS A 380 -17.11 2.20 18.62
C LYS A 380 -18.08 3.25 18.07
N ILE A 381 -17.66 4.04 17.07
CA ILE A 381 -18.54 5.00 16.39
C ILE A 381 -19.69 4.27 15.71
N TRP A 382 -19.40 3.20 14.97
CA TRP A 382 -20.41 2.39 14.28
C TRP A 382 -21.42 1.76 15.24
N VAL A 383 -20.97 1.23 16.39
CA VAL A 383 -21.85 0.68 17.45
C VAL A 383 -22.76 1.77 18.02
N ARG A 384 -22.23 2.98 18.27
CA ARG A 384 -23.06 4.15 18.72
C ARG A 384 -24.11 4.51 17.67
N TRP A 385 -23.75 4.51 16.38
CA TRP A 385 -24.67 4.81 15.28
C TRP A 385 -25.78 3.78 15.12
N ASN A 386 -25.56 2.54 15.59
CA ASN A 386 -26.58 1.50 15.72
C ASN A 386 -27.39 1.59 17.04
N GLY A 387 -27.25 2.68 17.79
CA GLY A 387 -27.97 2.91 19.04
C GLY A 387 -27.58 1.97 20.19
N ARG A 388 -26.35 1.43 20.15
CA ARG A 388 -25.82 0.52 21.18
C ARG A 388 -24.69 1.19 21.96
N ASN A 389 -24.42 0.65 23.17
CA ASN A 389 -23.32 1.09 24.01
C ASN A 389 -22.01 0.52 23.50
N PRO A 390 -20.96 1.32 23.23
CA PRO A 390 -19.66 0.84 22.72
C PRO A 390 -18.74 0.33 23.85
N ARG A 391 -19.26 -0.06 25.01
CA ARG A 391 -18.44 -0.62 26.09
C ARG A 391 -17.78 -1.92 25.68
N ASN A 392 -16.51 -2.07 26.04
CA ASN A 392 -15.71 -3.27 25.74
C ASN A 392 -15.68 -3.65 24.24
N VAL A 393 -15.78 -2.66 23.35
CA VAL A 393 -15.57 -2.87 21.92
C VAL A 393 -14.08 -2.76 21.65
N GLU A 394 -13.50 -3.78 21.03
CA GLU A 394 -12.07 -3.87 20.74
C GLU A 394 -11.84 -4.68 19.46
N VAL A 395 -10.83 -4.29 18.69
CA VAL A 395 -10.33 -5.04 17.52
C VAL A 395 -8.89 -5.42 17.81
N LYS A 396 -8.55 -6.71 17.67
CA LYS A 396 -7.19 -7.22 17.79
C LYS A 396 -6.75 -7.86 16.50
N LEU A 397 -5.58 -7.48 16.03
CA LEU A 397 -4.92 -8.07 14.88
C LEU A 397 -3.84 -9.06 15.34
N ASN A 398 -3.37 -9.88 14.41
CA ASN A 398 -2.29 -10.79 14.74
C ASN A 398 -0.98 -9.99 14.97
N ARG A 399 -0.37 -10.24 16.13
CA ARG A 399 0.93 -9.68 16.53
C ARG A 399 2.06 -10.72 16.51
N ASP A 400 1.72 -11.97 16.19
CA ASP A 400 2.66 -13.06 16.06
C ASP A 400 3.13 -13.17 14.61
N PHE A 401 4.18 -12.42 14.28
CA PHE A 401 4.72 -12.32 12.91
C PHE A 401 5.76 -13.39 12.61
N VAL A 402 6.22 -14.10 13.63
CA VAL A 402 7.19 -15.16 13.51
C VAL A 402 6.44 -16.50 13.46
N ASP A 403 6.83 -17.38 12.58
CA ASP A 403 6.37 -18.77 12.63
C ASP A 403 6.81 -19.36 13.96
N ALA A 404 5.92 -19.31 14.93
CA ALA A 404 6.13 -19.88 16.25
C ALA A 404 5.84 -21.39 16.29
N ALA A 405 5.90 -22.05 15.12
CA ALA A 405 5.87 -23.51 15.11
C ALA A 405 7.02 -24.00 16.01
N MET A 406 6.63 -24.46 17.17
CA MET A 406 7.56 -24.95 18.19
C MET A 406 8.51 -25.96 17.54
N GLU A 407 9.82 -25.73 17.60
CA GLU A 407 10.78 -26.71 17.10
C GLU A 407 10.54 -28.05 17.80
N TYR A 408 10.62 -29.15 17.04
CA TYR A 408 10.41 -30.50 17.56
C TYR A 408 11.22 -30.78 18.84
N ARG A 409 12.42 -30.20 18.95
CA ARG A 409 13.27 -30.32 20.16
C ARG A 409 12.65 -29.62 21.38
N THR A 410 12.08 -28.45 21.19
CA THR A 410 11.40 -27.67 22.25
C THR A 410 10.12 -28.37 22.69
N TRP A 411 9.34 -28.88 21.73
CA TRP A 411 8.18 -29.70 22.02
C TRP A 411 8.54 -30.96 22.83
N LEU A 412 9.62 -31.68 22.47
CA LEU A 412 10.06 -32.88 23.19
C LEU A 412 10.50 -32.57 24.64
N GLN A 413 11.08 -31.37 24.86
CA GLN A 413 11.44 -30.92 26.21
C GLN A 413 10.21 -30.55 27.04
N LEU A 414 9.23 -29.88 26.42
CA LEU A 414 7.97 -29.53 27.04
C LEU A 414 7.18 -30.80 27.44
N ASP A 415 7.07 -31.76 26.51
CA ASP A 415 6.39 -33.03 26.73
C ASP A 415 7.04 -33.85 27.89
N ARG A 416 8.38 -33.88 27.93
CA ARG A 416 9.10 -34.51 29.02
C ARG A 416 8.89 -33.80 30.36
N ALA A 417 8.90 -32.48 30.39
CA ALA A 417 8.68 -31.69 31.58
C ALA A 417 7.25 -31.89 32.11
N HIS A 418 6.26 -31.97 31.24
CA HIS A 418 4.88 -32.27 31.57
C HIS A 418 4.73 -33.70 32.11
N ALA A 419 5.30 -34.71 31.42
CA ALA A 419 5.27 -36.10 31.83
C ALA A 419 5.97 -36.34 33.20
N GLN A 420 6.92 -35.48 33.57
CA GLN A 420 7.62 -35.49 34.87
C GLN A 420 6.87 -34.73 35.96
N GLY A 421 5.72 -34.09 35.65
CA GLY A 421 4.94 -33.28 36.58
C GLY A 421 5.58 -31.92 36.94
N ASN A 422 6.57 -31.46 36.15
CA ASN A 422 7.22 -30.18 36.35
C ASN A 422 6.43 -29.00 35.77
N ILE A 423 5.43 -29.29 34.95
CA ILE A 423 4.55 -28.30 34.32
C ILE A 423 3.12 -28.82 34.44
N ASP A 424 2.19 -27.93 34.83
CA ASP A 424 0.77 -28.24 34.94
C ASP A 424 0.09 -28.33 33.56
N ASP A 425 -1.06 -29.00 33.50
CA ASP A 425 -1.82 -29.23 32.27
C ASP A 425 -2.19 -27.91 31.56
N GLU A 426 -2.60 -26.89 32.34
CA GLU A 426 -2.96 -25.58 31.78
C GLU A 426 -1.77 -24.93 31.03
N THR A 427 -0.61 -24.90 31.66
CA THR A 427 0.61 -24.36 31.04
C THR A 427 1.06 -25.19 29.84
N TYR A 428 0.97 -26.53 29.93
CA TYR A 428 1.31 -27.41 28.82
C TYR A 428 0.44 -27.18 27.59
N TYR A 429 -0.89 -27.26 27.71
CA TYR A 429 -1.80 -27.11 26.58
C TYR A 429 -1.81 -25.68 26.05
N ARG A 430 -1.67 -24.67 26.93
CA ARG A 430 -1.53 -23.28 26.47
C ARG A 430 -0.26 -23.08 25.64
N THR A 431 0.87 -23.66 26.05
CA THR A 431 2.12 -23.56 25.32
C THR A 431 2.05 -24.30 23.98
N LEU A 432 1.35 -25.45 23.92
CA LEU A 432 1.09 -26.15 22.65
C LEU A 432 0.20 -25.34 21.71
N PHE A 433 -0.80 -24.64 22.24
CA PHE A 433 -1.68 -23.77 21.46
C PHE A 433 -0.92 -22.54 20.93
N GLU A 434 -0.16 -21.87 21.78
CA GLU A 434 0.69 -20.74 21.40
C GLU A 434 1.79 -21.16 20.40
N GLY A 435 2.32 -22.36 20.54
CA GLY A 435 3.32 -22.96 19.63
C GLY A 435 2.74 -23.57 18.35
N GLU A 436 1.45 -23.39 18.09
CA GLU A 436 0.75 -23.89 16.88
C GLU A 436 0.87 -25.41 16.66
N MET A 437 1.07 -26.18 17.74
CA MET A 437 1.15 -27.64 17.69
C MET A 437 -0.21 -28.34 17.77
N LEU A 438 -1.25 -27.60 18.10
CA LEU A 438 -2.64 -28.07 18.07
C LEU A 438 -3.30 -27.73 16.72
N PRO A 439 -4.30 -28.52 16.27
CA PRO A 439 -5.02 -28.21 15.04
C PRO A 439 -5.63 -26.80 15.06
N ALA A 440 -5.63 -26.11 13.90
CA ALA A 440 -6.16 -24.75 13.77
C ALA A 440 -7.66 -24.61 14.11
N SER A 441 -8.38 -25.72 14.21
CA SER A 441 -9.79 -25.77 14.64
C SER A 441 -9.97 -25.66 16.17
N TYR A 442 -8.89 -25.78 16.95
CA TYR A 442 -8.97 -25.64 18.41
C TYR A 442 -9.06 -24.16 18.79
N THR A 443 -10.04 -23.87 19.62
CA THR A 443 -10.21 -22.54 20.23
C THR A 443 -9.60 -22.53 21.64
N HIS A 444 -9.42 -21.33 22.19
CA HIS A 444 -8.98 -21.19 23.60
C HIS A 444 -9.93 -21.90 24.60
N GLN A 445 -11.20 -22.04 24.22
CA GLN A 445 -12.19 -22.77 25.02
C GLN A 445 -12.03 -24.29 24.91
N ASP A 446 -11.64 -24.79 23.73
CA ASP A 446 -11.35 -26.20 23.54
C ASP A 446 -10.12 -26.62 24.34
N VAL A 447 -9.11 -25.75 24.40
CA VAL A 447 -7.92 -25.98 25.26
C VAL A 447 -8.31 -26.05 26.74
N LYS A 448 -9.21 -25.19 27.22
CA LYS A 448 -9.72 -25.26 28.58
C LYS A 448 -10.51 -26.52 28.89
N ASN A 449 -11.13 -27.12 27.88
CA ASN A 449 -11.89 -28.37 28.02
C ASN A 449 -10.99 -29.62 27.98
N LEU A 450 -9.71 -29.49 27.61
CA LEU A 450 -8.70 -30.56 27.65
C LEU A 450 -8.04 -30.69 29.04
N ILE A 451 -8.19 -29.69 29.88
CA ILE A 451 -7.72 -29.62 31.26
C ILE A 451 -8.83 -30.11 32.18
#